data_b603306fe3da2f3d8f7fe7c8741471dc
#
_entry.id   b603306fe3da2f3d8f7fe7c8741471dc
#
_cell.length_a   1.000
_cell.length_b   1.000
_cell.length_c   1.000
_cell.angle_alpha   90.00
_cell.angle_beta   90.00
_cell.angle_gamma   90.00
#
_symmetry.space_group_name_H-M   'P 1'
#
loop_
_entity.id
_entity.type
_entity.pdbx_description
1 polymer ?
#
loop_
_entity_poly.entity_id
_entity_poly.type
_entity_poly.pdbx_seq_one_letter_code
_entity_poly.pdbx_strand_id
1 'polypeptide(L)'
;MCNSKNPYIPVASEILEIIKHTDKEWTFRTKTDTSKVKPGQFYEISLPRYGESPISVSGIGPNYVDLTIRNVGKVTGVIFGYKPGDKLLLRGPYGNGFDINLSLIHI
;
A
#
# COMPACT_ATOMS: atom_id res chain seq x y z
N MET A 1 -3.23 -15.80 -16.48
CA MET A 1 -3.33 -16.38 -15.77
C MET A 1 -2.37 -16.29 -14.75
N CYS A 2 -1.41 -16.73 -14.73
CA CYS A 2 -0.54 -16.68 -13.69
C CYS A 2 0.02 -15.37 -13.38
N ASN A 3 -0.14 -14.46 -14.28
CA ASN A 3 0.44 -13.18 -14.09
C ASN A 3 -0.10 -12.44 -12.91
N SER A 4 -1.30 -12.73 -12.53
CA SER A 4 -1.88 -12.01 -11.41
C SER A 4 -1.10 -12.25 -10.14
N LYS A 5 -0.23 -13.24 -10.13
CA LYS A 5 0.54 -13.52 -8.94
C LYS A 5 1.96 -12.99 -8.99
N ASN A 6 2.31 -12.32 -10.04
CA ASN A 6 3.65 -11.77 -10.15
C ASN A 6 3.73 -10.48 -9.34
N PRO A 7 4.52 -10.43 -8.28
CA PRO A 7 4.57 -9.24 -7.42
C PRO A 7 5.24 -8.05 -8.06
N TYR A 8 5.84 -8.23 -9.24
CA TYR A 8 6.47 -7.11 -9.91
C TYR A 8 5.51 -6.36 -10.82
N ILE A 9 4.30 -6.85 -10.99
CA ILE A 9 3.33 -6.19 -11.84
C ILE A 9 2.33 -5.44 -10.96
N PRO A 10 2.21 -4.12 -11.10
CA PRO A 10 1.27 -3.36 -10.29
C PRO A 10 -0.16 -3.78 -10.58
N VAL A 11 -0.97 -3.81 -9.54
CA VAL A 11 -2.37 -4.14 -9.65
C VAL A 11 -3.16 -2.92 -9.22
N ALA A 12 -4.14 -2.53 -10.04
CA ALA A 12 -4.99 -1.40 -9.68
C ALA A 12 -5.96 -1.83 -8.60
N SER A 13 -5.88 -1.18 -7.47
CA SER A 13 -6.66 -1.56 -6.30
C SER A 13 -7.49 -0.38 -5.84
N GLU A 14 -8.78 -0.60 -5.70
CA GLU A 14 -9.73 0.46 -5.39
C GLU A 14 -9.63 0.90 -3.94
N ILE A 15 -9.64 2.21 -3.71
CA ILE A 15 -9.69 2.76 -2.37
C ILE A 15 -11.13 2.66 -1.90
N LEU A 16 -11.34 1.92 -0.82
CA LEU A 16 -12.67 1.74 -0.26
C LEU A 16 -13.03 2.84 0.73
N GLU A 17 -12.05 3.27 1.49
CA GLU A 17 -12.30 4.24 2.55
C GLU A 17 -10.99 4.95 2.88
N ILE A 18 -11.09 6.19 3.31
CA ILE A 18 -9.93 6.96 3.78
C ILE A 18 -10.23 7.43 5.18
N ILE A 19 -9.37 7.07 6.12
CA ILE A 19 -9.51 7.44 7.51
C ILE A 19 -8.43 8.45 7.83
N LYS A 20 -8.83 9.67 8.15
CA LYS A 20 -7.89 10.75 8.39
C LYS A 20 -7.59 10.84 9.88
N HIS A 21 -6.36 10.54 10.25
CA HIS A 21 -5.96 10.59 11.65
C HIS A 21 -5.45 11.98 12.04
N THR A 22 -4.64 12.56 11.16
CA THR A 22 -4.14 13.92 11.35
C THR A 22 -4.08 14.58 9.98
N ASP A 23 -3.60 15.79 9.92
CA ASP A 23 -3.45 16.46 8.63
C ASP A 23 -2.49 15.73 7.71
N LYS A 24 -1.56 15.00 8.28
CA LYS A 24 -0.47 14.41 7.50
C LYS A 24 -0.41 12.91 7.56
N GLU A 25 -1.30 12.27 8.25
CA GLU A 25 -1.26 10.80 8.36
C GLU A 25 -2.65 10.23 8.20
N TRP A 26 -2.88 9.52 7.12
CA TRP A 26 -4.17 8.95 6.78
C TRP A 26 -4.02 7.46 6.50
N THR A 27 -5.09 6.70 6.72
CA THR A 27 -5.14 5.29 6.38
C THR A 27 -6.04 5.12 5.18
N PHE A 28 -5.51 4.44 4.16
CA PHE A 28 -6.25 4.16 2.95
C PHE A 28 -6.63 2.68 2.97
N ARG A 29 -7.91 2.41 3.09
CA ARG A 29 -8.41 1.04 3.05
C ARG A 29 -8.59 0.68 1.58
N THR A 30 -7.80 -0.27 1.11
CA THR A 30 -7.67 -0.53 -0.30
C THR A 30 -8.03 -1.98 -0.59
N LYS A 31 -8.92 -2.19 -1.55
CA LYS A 31 -9.40 -3.53 -1.89
C LYS A 31 -8.30 -4.31 -2.59
N THR A 32 -7.98 -5.48 -2.07
CA THR A 32 -6.99 -6.34 -2.70
C THR A 32 -7.13 -7.75 -2.16
N ASP A 33 -6.57 -8.71 -2.86
CA ASP A 33 -6.56 -10.09 -2.43
C ASP A 33 -5.58 -10.23 -1.27
N THR A 34 -6.08 -10.62 -0.13
CA THR A 34 -5.27 -10.71 1.07
C THR A 34 -4.88 -12.13 1.44
N SER A 35 -5.13 -13.09 0.56
CA SER A 35 -4.87 -14.50 0.90
C SER A 35 -3.41 -14.76 1.22
N LYS A 36 -2.50 -13.95 0.71
CA LYS A 36 -1.08 -14.16 0.95
C LYS A 36 -0.41 -13.00 1.65
N VAL A 37 -1.18 -12.07 2.16
CA VAL A 37 -0.63 -10.92 2.85
C VAL A 37 -0.42 -11.27 4.31
N LYS A 38 0.71 -10.89 4.86
CA LYS A 38 1.05 -11.16 6.25
C LYS A 38 1.40 -9.86 6.97
N PRO A 39 1.19 -9.82 8.28
CA PRO A 39 1.57 -8.64 9.05
C PRO A 39 3.06 -8.37 8.87
N GLY A 40 3.41 -7.11 8.78
CA GLY A 40 4.80 -6.71 8.61
C GLY A 40 5.23 -6.58 7.17
N GLN A 41 4.40 -6.96 6.22
CA GLN A 41 4.71 -6.77 4.82
C GLN A 41 4.38 -5.36 4.39
N PHE A 42 4.84 -5.00 3.20
CA PHE A 42 4.57 -3.67 2.65
C PHE A 42 4.25 -3.76 1.17
N TYR A 43 3.67 -2.72 0.64
CA TYR A 43 3.41 -2.58 -0.78
C TYR A 43 4.16 -1.37 -1.31
N GLU A 44 4.59 -1.47 -2.57
CA GLU A 44 5.07 -0.31 -3.28
C GLU A 44 3.87 0.30 -3.98
N ILE A 45 3.55 1.54 -3.66
CA ILE A 45 2.51 2.25 -4.37
C ILE A 45 3.17 2.96 -5.53
N SER A 46 2.73 2.63 -6.74
CA SER A 46 3.34 3.14 -7.95
C SER A 46 2.49 4.24 -8.56
N LEU A 47 3.10 5.37 -8.83
CA LEU A 47 2.45 6.48 -9.53
C LEU A 47 3.27 6.77 -10.77
N PRO A 48 2.74 6.48 -11.95
CA PRO A 48 3.55 6.46 -13.16
C PRO A 48 4.36 7.70 -13.45
N ARG A 49 3.95 8.85 -13.02
CA ARG A 49 4.73 10.05 -13.30
C ARG A 49 5.53 10.55 -12.11
N TYR A 50 5.32 9.95 -10.97
CA TYR A 50 5.89 10.49 -9.75
C TYR A 50 6.83 9.51 -9.05
N GLY A 51 6.74 8.24 -9.37
CA GLY A 51 7.61 7.24 -8.76
C GLY A 51 6.86 6.30 -7.86
N GLU A 52 7.56 5.70 -6.93
CA GLU A 52 6.99 4.70 -6.04
C GLU A 52 7.31 5.05 -4.59
N SER A 53 6.48 4.56 -3.70
CA SER A 53 6.70 4.75 -2.27
C SER A 53 6.34 3.46 -1.54
N PRO A 54 7.20 2.95 -0.67
CA PRO A 54 6.90 1.74 0.10
C PRO A 54 6.03 2.10 1.30
N ILE A 55 4.92 1.39 1.44
CA ILE A 55 4.00 1.65 2.53
C ILE A 55 3.70 0.35 3.25
N SER A 56 3.90 0.34 4.54
CA SER A 56 3.66 -0.84 5.35
C SER A 56 2.17 -1.09 5.53
N VAL A 57 1.82 -2.36 5.57
CA VAL A 57 0.45 -2.77 5.82
C VAL A 57 0.16 -2.55 7.29
N SER A 58 -0.85 -1.75 7.61
CA SER A 58 -1.21 -1.48 8.99
C SER A 58 -2.42 -2.30 9.44
N GLY A 59 -3.12 -2.92 8.52
CA GLY A 59 -4.24 -3.80 8.87
C GLY A 59 -4.59 -4.68 7.69
N ILE A 60 -5.16 -5.84 7.97
CA ILE A 60 -5.51 -6.82 6.94
C ILE A 60 -6.95 -7.25 7.18
N GLY A 61 -7.78 -7.11 6.17
CA GLY A 61 -9.15 -7.57 6.23
C GLY A 61 -9.39 -8.73 5.27
N PRO A 62 -10.63 -9.17 5.14
CA PRO A 62 -10.94 -10.32 4.28
C PRO A 62 -10.62 -10.07 2.81
N ASN A 63 -10.75 -8.85 2.36
CA ASN A 63 -10.49 -8.51 0.96
C ASN A 63 -9.92 -7.11 0.82
N TYR A 64 -9.26 -6.61 1.85
CA TYR A 64 -8.64 -5.30 1.79
C TYR A 64 -7.43 -5.25 2.70
N VAL A 65 -6.57 -4.28 2.45
CA VAL A 65 -5.49 -3.96 3.37
C VAL A 65 -5.62 -2.49 3.74
N ASP A 66 -5.17 -2.15 4.92
CA ASP A 66 -5.09 -0.77 5.37
C ASP A 66 -3.65 -0.31 5.24
N LEU A 67 -3.47 0.77 4.53
CA LEU A 67 -2.16 1.35 4.30
C LEU A 67 -2.15 2.74 4.94
N THR A 68 -1.35 2.89 5.97
CA THR A 68 -1.26 4.17 6.68
C THR A 68 -0.12 4.95 6.05
N ILE A 69 -0.44 6.10 5.49
CA ILE A 69 0.48 6.88 4.69
C ILE A 69 0.70 8.23 5.34
N ARG A 70 1.96 8.60 5.47
CA ARG A 70 2.31 9.91 5.97
C ARG A 70 2.71 10.79 4.81
N ASN A 71 2.17 12.00 4.77
CA ASN A 71 2.45 12.91 3.67
C ASN A 71 3.82 13.58 3.87
N VAL A 72 4.84 13.02 3.23
CA VAL A 72 6.20 13.48 3.42
C VAL A 72 6.94 13.74 2.11
N GLY A 73 6.32 13.61 0.97
CA GLY A 73 7.02 13.82 -0.29
C GLY A 73 6.08 13.90 -1.46
N LYS A 74 6.63 13.87 -2.68
CA LYS A 74 5.81 14.04 -3.87
C LYS A 74 4.81 12.93 -4.07
N VAL A 75 5.25 11.69 -3.94
CA VAL A 75 4.37 10.54 -4.18
C VAL A 75 3.24 10.55 -3.17
N THR A 76 3.57 10.71 -1.90
CA THR A 76 2.54 10.70 -0.86
C THR A 76 1.63 11.90 -0.98
N GLY A 77 2.15 13.04 -1.41
CA GLY A 77 1.33 14.21 -1.63
C GLY A 77 0.28 14.01 -2.71
N VAL A 78 0.65 13.30 -3.78
CA VAL A 78 -0.31 13.00 -4.84
C VAL A 78 -1.36 12.01 -4.33
N ILE A 79 -0.96 11.02 -3.54
CA ILE A 79 -1.89 10.05 -3.01
C ILE A 79 -2.93 10.71 -2.10
N PHE A 80 -2.53 11.75 -1.37
CA PHE A 80 -3.47 12.45 -0.50
C PHE A 80 -4.55 13.20 -1.29
N GLY A 81 -4.40 13.33 -2.58
CA GLY A 81 -5.45 13.90 -3.41
C GLY A 81 -6.47 12.88 -3.91
N TYR A 82 -6.25 11.61 -3.63
CA TYR A 82 -7.16 10.56 -4.09
C TYR A 82 -8.37 10.49 -3.16
N LYS A 83 -9.41 9.87 -3.68
CA LYS A 83 -10.69 9.74 -2.96
C LYS A 83 -11.15 8.31 -2.99
N PRO A 84 -12.08 7.90 -2.14
CA PRO A 84 -12.67 6.58 -2.25
C PRO A 84 -13.24 6.38 -3.65
N GLY A 85 -12.97 5.22 -4.23
CA GLY A 85 -13.33 4.93 -5.60
C GLY A 85 -12.19 5.10 -6.58
N ASP A 86 -11.19 5.89 -6.23
CA ASP A 86 -9.99 5.97 -7.04
C ASP A 86 -9.17 4.70 -6.85
N LYS A 87 -8.20 4.48 -7.73
CA LYS A 87 -7.40 3.27 -7.66
C LYS A 87 -5.94 3.59 -7.45
N LEU A 88 -5.31 2.79 -6.61
CA LEU A 88 -3.88 2.86 -6.40
C LEU A 88 -3.23 1.68 -7.09
N LEU A 89 -2.07 1.88 -7.67
CA LEU A 89 -1.32 0.78 -8.26
C LEU A 89 -0.40 0.21 -7.19
N LEU A 90 -0.69 -1.00 -6.78
CA LEU A 90 0.07 -1.66 -5.72
C LEU A 90 0.92 -2.78 -6.30
N ARG A 91 2.19 -2.81 -5.94
CA ARG A 91 3.06 -3.94 -6.23
C ARG A 91 3.41 -4.61 -4.92
N GLY A 92 3.33 -5.90 -4.88
CA GLY A 92 3.63 -6.67 -3.69
C GLY A 92 2.57 -7.71 -3.41
N PRO A 93 2.47 -8.19 -2.19
CA PRO A 93 3.18 -7.70 -1.00
C PRO A 93 4.63 -8.16 -0.94
N TYR A 94 5.47 -7.35 -0.32
CA TYR A 94 6.87 -7.64 -0.17
C TYR A 94 7.23 -7.80 1.30
N GLY A 95 8.35 -8.39 1.55
CA GLY A 95 8.85 -8.60 2.91
C GLY A 95 8.49 -9.98 3.41
N ASN A 96 9.11 -10.38 4.51
CA ASN A 96 8.90 -11.70 5.07
C ASN A 96 8.10 -11.64 6.35
N GLY A 97 7.12 -10.80 6.37
CA GLY A 97 6.30 -10.65 7.56
C GLY A 97 7.11 -9.99 8.67
N PHE A 98 7.32 -10.69 9.72
CA PHE A 98 8.02 -10.09 10.82
C PHE A 98 9.52 -10.24 10.75
N ASP A 99 10.09 -10.36 9.59
CA ASP A 99 11.52 -10.46 9.46
C ASP A 99 12.14 -9.16 9.93
N ILE A 100 12.76 -9.22 11.07
CA ILE A 100 13.29 -8.05 11.66
C ILE A 100 14.42 -7.44 10.91
N ASN A 101 15.18 -8.27 10.27
CA ASN A 101 16.30 -7.74 9.53
C ASN A 101 15.86 -6.79 8.45
N LEU A 102 14.75 -7.11 7.82
CA LEU A 102 14.29 -6.22 6.82
C LEU A 102 13.82 -4.92 7.39
N SER A 103 13.17 -4.96 8.49
CA SER A 103 12.63 -3.75 9.03
C SER A 103 13.68 -2.77 9.45
N LEU A 104 14.88 -3.29 9.74
CA LEU A 104 15.88 -2.38 10.15
C LEU A 104 16.49 -1.64 9.06
N ILE A 105 16.34 -2.12 7.89
CA ILE A 105 17.14 -1.61 6.92
C ILE A 105 16.76 -0.37 6.40
N HIS A 106 15.64 -0.11 6.17
CA HIS A 106 15.42 1.01 5.48
C HIS A 106 14.39 1.68 5.75
N ILE A 107 13.91 1.42 6.59
CA ILE A 107 12.86 2.12 6.53
C ILE A 107 12.95 3.13 7.41
#